data_24c317ecde34162ab18aa82dcb02ef13
#
_entry.id   24c317ecde34162ab18aa82dcb02ef13
#
_cell.length_a   1.000
_cell.length_b   1.000
_cell.length_c   1.000
_cell.angle_alpha   90.00
_cell.angle_beta   90.00
_cell.angle_gamma   90.00
#
_symmetry.space_group_name_H-M   'P 1'
#
loop_
_entity.id
_entity.type
_entity.pdbx_description
1 polymer ?
#
loop_
_entity_poly.entity_id
_entity_poly.type
_entity_poly.pdbx_seq_one_letter_code
_entity_poly.pdbx_strand_id
1 'polypeptide(L)'
;MSFLRLNISHKDKHLTEKIGILPRGALITSMKAFVKTAFSEAKLKIGSTYGGNEFSEKDIKAQNTQDFTPTDQKVFTPEDKEMTLYATRDKTTDAGECIVVVQFVTNH
;
A
#
# COMPACT_ATOMS: atom_id res chain seq x y z
N MET A 1 -18.49 -2.32 -3.39
CA MET A 1 -17.13 -1.83 -3.12
C MET A 1 -16.29 -2.96 -2.55
N SER A 2 -15.07 -3.08 -3.02
CA SER A 2 -14.15 -4.13 -2.58
C SER A 2 -12.89 -3.51 -1.99
N PHE A 3 -12.10 -4.30 -1.28
CA PHE A 3 -10.86 -3.79 -0.73
C PHE A 3 -9.81 -4.90 -0.59
N LEU A 4 -8.55 -4.46 -0.56
CA LEU A 4 -7.40 -5.29 -0.22
C LEU A 4 -6.86 -4.80 1.12
N ARG A 5 -6.31 -5.73 1.89
CA ARG A 5 -5.76 -5.41 3.21
C ARG A 5 -4.46 -6.16 3.42
N LEU A 6 -3.46 -5.47 3.98
CA LEU A 6 -2.19 -6.06 4.35
C LEU A 6 -1.79 -5.58 5.73
N ASN A 7 -1.49 -6.52 6.62
CA ASN A 7 -0.92 -6.20 7.92
C ASN A 7 0.60 -6.24 7.82
N ILE A 8 1.26 -5.16 8.24
CA ILE A 8 2.72 -5.04 8.20
C ILE A 8 3.24 -4.92 9.62
N SER A 9 4.25 -5.73 9.96
CA SER A 9 4.88 -5.70 11.27
C SER A 9 6.38 -5.53 11.11
N HIS A 10 7.02 -4.91 12.10
CA HIS A 10 8.48 -4.80 12.12
C HIS A 10 9.16 -6.17 12.16
N LYS A 11 8.43 -7.21 12.55
CA LYS A 11 8.94 -8.59 12.61
C LYS A 11 8.92 -9.30 11.25
N ASP A 12 8.31 -8.71 10.24
CA ASP A 12 8.24 -9.33 8.93
C ASP A 12 9.64 -9.48 8.34
N LYS A 13 9.93 -10.65 7.78
CA LYS A 13 11.26 -10.98 7.25
C LYS A 13 11.62 -10.17 6.01
N HIS A 14 10.62 -9.81 5.23
CA HIS A 14 10.84 -9.09 3.98
C HIS A 14 10.33 -7.67 4.10
N LEU A 15 11.09 -6.72 3.55
CA LEU A 15 10.69 -5.32 3.54
C LEU A 15 9.58 -5.06 2.53
N THR A 16 9.50 -5.88 1.48
CA THR A 16 8.47 -5.77 0.45
C THR A 16 7.46 -6.89 0.62
N GLU A 17 6.19 -6.52 0.72
CA GLU A 17 5.09 -7.47 0.87
C GLU A 17 4.03 -7.19 -0.19
N LYS A 18 3.40 -8.23 -0.70
CA LYS A 18 2.31 -8.12 -1.66
C LYS A 18 1.03 -7.73 -0.93
N ILE A 19 0.42 -6.60 -1.33
CA ILE A 19 -0.87 -6.19 -0.77
C ILE A 19 -1.98 -7.06 -1.35
N GLY A 20 -1.95 -7.28 -2.65
CA GLY A 20 -2.97 -8.07 -3.34
C GLY A 20 -3.00 -7.74 -4.82
N ILE A 21 -4.02 -8.23 -5.49
CA ILE A 21 -4.19 -8.06 -6.92
C ILE A 21 -5.48 -7.31 -7.18
N LEU A 22 -5.38 -6.19 -7.92
CA LEU A 22 -6.55 -5.46 -8.39
C LEU A 22 -7.02 -6.08 -9.69
N PRO A 23 -8.34 -6.30 -9.86
CA PRO A 23 -8.86 -6.81 -11.12
C PRO A 23 -8.72 -5.77 -12.23
N ARG A 24 -8.84 -6.24 -13.47
CA ARG A 24 -8.84 -5.32 -14.63
C ARG A 24 -9.97 -4.31 -14.51
N GLY A 25 -9.68 -3.08 -14.93
CA GLY A 25 -10.69 -2.03 -14.97
C GLY A 25 -11.16 -1.58 -13.60
N ALA A 26 -10.35 -1.78 -12.55
CA ALA A 26 -10.69 -1.32 -11.21
C ALA A 26 -10.36 0.17 -11.06
N LEU A 27 -11.20 0.87 -10.30
CA LEU A 27 -10.95 2.25 -9.92
C LEU A 27 -10.61 2.29 -8.43
N ILE A 28 -9.41 2.77 -8.11
CA ILE A 28 -8.98 2.90 -6.72
C ILE A 28 -9.66 4.13 -6.12
N THR A 29 -10.43 3.92 -5.05
CA THR A 29 -11.13 5.02 -4.38
C THR A 29 -10.43 5.48 -3.10
N SER A 30 -9.58 4.63 -2.51
CA SER A 30 -8.84 5.00 -1.31
C SER A 30 -7.66 4.04 -1.14
N MET A 31 -6.52 4.58 -0.69
CA MET A 31 -5.33 3.78 -0.39
C MET A 31 -4.67 4.41 0.83
N LYS A 32 -4.78 3.75 1.98
CA LYS A 32 -4.33 4.32 3.25
C LYS A 32 -3.54 3.31 4.06
N ALA A 33 -2.60 3.81 4.85
CA ALA A 33 -1.87 3.03 5.84
C ALA A 33 -2.20 3.57 7.23
N PHE A 34 -2.72 2.70 8.08
CA PHE A 34 -3.08 3.03 9.46
C PHE A 34 -1.94 2.53 10.35
N VAL A 35 -1.10 3.44 10.83
CA VAL A 35 0.05 3.10 11.64
C VAL A 35 -0.39 2.96 13.09
N LYS A 36 -0.45 1.73 13.58
CA LYS A 36 -0.85 1.44 14.97
C LYS A 36 0.30 1.65 15.93
N THR A 37 1.49 1.23 15.54
CA THR A 37 2.71 1.39 16.32
C THR A 37 3.77 1.98 15.41
N ALA A 38 4.41 3.04 15.83
CA ALA A 38 5.39 3.75 15.00
C ALA A 38 6.56 2.86 14.60
N PHE A 39 7.05 3.03 13.38
CA PHE A 39 8.18 2.29 12.81
C PHE A 39 9.50 3.06 12.96
N SER A 40 9.63 3.88 13.98
CA SER A 40 10.80 4.75 14.17
C SER A 40 10.94 5.69 12.97
N GLU A 41 12.01 5.63 12.21
CA GLU A 41 12.23 6.55 11.09
C GLU A 41 12.01 5.90 9.71
N ALA A 42 11.24 4.82 9.67
CA ALA A 42 10.99 4.14 8.40
C ALA A 42 9.98 4.87 7.52
N LYS A 43 10.04 4.58 6.23
CA LYS A 43 9.09 5.06 5.23
C LYS A 43 8.44 3.87 4.55
N LEU A 44 7.22 4.08 4.08
CA LEU A 44 6.47 3.06 3.35
C LEU A 44 6.22 3.54 1.92
N LYS A 45 6.53 2.68 0.95
CA LYS A 45 6.26 2.92 -0.47
C LYS A 45 5.18 1.96 -0.93
N ILE A 46 4.30 2.43 -1.81
CA ILE A 46 3.31 1.57 -2.44
C ILE A 46 3.46 1.70 -3.95
N GLY A 47 3.49 0.57 -4.63
CA GLY A 47 3.64 0.55 -6.08
C GLY A 47 3.10 -0.71 -6.70
N SER A 48 3.12 -0.74 -8.03
CA SER A 48 2.64 -1.89 -8.81
C SER A 48 3.76 -2.83 -9.20
N THR A 49 5.00 -2.54 -8.78
CA THR A 49 6.15 -3.41 -8.99
C THR A 49 6.84 -3.69 -7.67
N TYR A 50 7.56 -4.79 -7.60
CA TYR A 50 8.28 -5.17 -6.39
C TYR A 50 9.29 -4.09 -6.02
N GLY A 51 9.13 -3.51 -4.82
CA GLY A 51 9.98 -2.41 -4.37
C GLY A 51 9.67 -1.05 -5.00
N GLY A 52 8.61 -0.95 -5.81
CA GLY A 52 8.27 0.28 -6.50
C GLY A 52 7.55 1.30 -5.63
N ASN A 53 7.50 2.54 -6.10
CA ASN A 53 6.85 3.64 -5.39
C ASN A 53 5.95 4.46 -6.32
N GLU A 54 5.35 3.81 -7.34
CA GLU A 54 4.56 4.50 -8.37
C GLU A 54 3.40 5.30 -7.78
N PHE A 55 2.88 4.90 -6.63
CA PHE A 55 1.77 5.60 -6.02
C PHE A 55 2.22 6.63 -5.00
N SER A 56 3.09 6.25 -4.06
CA SER A 56 3.53 7.22 -3.06
C SER A 56 4.58 6.61 -2.13
N GLU A 57 5.31 7.50 -1.46
CA GLU A 57 6.19 7.14 -0.35
C GLU A 57 5.88 8.08 0.81
N LYS A 58 5.55 7.54 1.98
CA LYS A 58 5.18 8.33 3.16
C LYS A 58 5.90 7.82 4.40
N ASP A 59 6.10 8.71 5.36
CA ASP A 59 6.68 8.34 6.66
C ASP A 59 5.70 7.51 7.47
N ILE A 60 6.22 6.44 8.09
CA ILE A 60 5.46 5.65 9.07
C ILE A 60 6.14 5.69 10.43
N LYS A 61 6.81 6.80 10.70
CA LYS A 61 7.57 6.99 11.94
C LYS A 61 6.72 7.44 13.11
N ALA A 62 5.45 7.73 12.90
CA ALA A 62 4.54 8.17 13.94
C ALA A 62 3.23 7.38 13.86
N GLN A 63 2.54 7.29 14.99
CA GLN A 63 1.23 6.63 15.04
C GLN A 63 0.19 7.57 14.43
N ASN A 64 -0.13 7.34 13.17
CA ASN A 64 -1.10 8.17 12.44
C ASN A 64 -1.61 7.41 11.21
N THR A 65 -2.41 8.10 10.40
CA THR A 65 -2.90 7.57 9.13
C THR A 65 -2.21 8.33 8.00
N GLN A 66 -1.61 7.60 7.07
CA GLN A 66 -1.01 8.15 5.87
C GLN A 66 -1.88 7.84 4.66
N ASP A 67 -2.13 8.82 3.84
CA ASP A 67 -2.98 8.70 2.66
C ASP A 67 -2.08 8.51 1.43
N PHE A 68 -2.23 7.34 0.78
CA PHE A 68 -1.50 6.99 -0.44
C PHE A 68 -2.40 7.03 -1.66
N THR A 69 -3.64 7.51 -1.52
CA THR A 69 -4.60 7.49 -2.62
C THR A 69 -4.00 8.14 -3.86
N PRO A 70 -3.90 7.40 -4.97
CA PRO A 70 -3.29 7.96 -6.18
C PRO A 70 -4.16 9.06 -6.78
N THR A 71 -3.51 9.95 -7.52
CA THR A 71 -4.17 11.01 -8.27
C THR A 71 -3.97 10.74 -9.77
N ASP A 72 -4.72 11.45 -10.60
CA ASP A 72 -4.59 11.36 -12.04
C ASP A 72 -4.94 9.96 -12.55
N GLN A 73 -4.25 9.54 -13.60
CA GLN A 73 -4.53 8.29 -14.30
C GLN A 73 -4.11 7.04 -13.52
N LYS A 74 -3.35 7.20 -12.45
CA LYS A 74 -2.89 6.06 -11.66
C LYS A 74 -4.01 5.41 -10.84
N VAL A 75 -5.17 6.05 -10.73
CA VAL A 75 -6.31 5.49 -9.99
C VAL A 75 -6.95 4.30 -10.69
N PHE A 76 -6.65 4.09 -11.97
CA PHE A 76 -7.27 3.01 -12.76
C PHE A 76 -6.28 1.89 -13.02
N THR A 77 -6.76 0.64 -12.95
CA THR A 77 -6.03 -0.48 -13.52
C THR A 77 -6.32 -0.58 -15.01
N PRO A 78 -5.38 -1.12 -15.80
CA PRO A 78 -5.65 -1.36 -17.22
C PRO A 78 -6.89 -2.25 -17.43
N GLU A 79 -7.58 -2.02 -18.53
CA GLU A 79 -8.79 -2.78 -18.88
C GLU A 79 -8.49 -4.22 -19.27
N ASP A 80 -7.26 -4.50 -19.69
CA ASP A 80 -6.89 -5.78 -20.26
C ASP A 80 -6.02 -6.65 -19.34
N LYS A 81 -5.70 -6.18 -18.15
CA LYS A 81 -4.87 -6.97 -17.23
C LYS A 81 -5.03 -6.54 -15.79
N GLU A 82 -4.71 -7.46 -14.89
CA GLU A 82 -4.71 -7.20 -13.47
C GLU A 82 -3.47 -6.41 -13.06
N MET A 83 -3.53 -5.79 -11.88
CA MET A 83 -2.40 -5.06 -11.32
C MET A 83 -2.11 -5.58 -9.91
N THR A 84 -0.89 -6.04 -9.67
CA THR A 84 -0.46 -6.46 -8.35
C THR A 84 0.09 -5.25 -7.59
N LEU A 85 -0.31 -5.08 -6.34
CA LEU A 85 0.18 -4.00 -5.51
C LEU A 85 1.14 -4.52 -4.45
N TYR A 86 2.20 -3.74 -4.20
CA TYR A 86 3.23 -4.06 -3.22
C TYR A 86 3.43 -2.89 -2.26
N ALA A 87 3.72 -3.21 -1.01
CA ALA A 87 4.11 -2.24 0.01
C ALA A 87 5.54 -2.54 0.43
N THR A 88 6.41 -1.54 0.45
CA THR A 88 7.82 -1.71 0.76
C THR A 88 8.23 -0.74 1.87
N ARG A 89 8.85 -1.27 2.92
CA ARG A 89 9.51 -0.45 3.95
C ARG A 89 10.95 -0.21 3.52
N ASP A 90 11.48 0.97 3.83
CA ASP A 90 12.85 1.31 3.43
C ASP A 90 13.91 0.69 4.33
N LYS A 91 13.54 0.23 5.53
CA LYS A 91 14.50 -0.39 6.46
C LYS A 91 13.76 -1.16 7.56
N THR A 92 14.53 -2.02 8.27
CA THR A 92 14.03 -2.72 9.44
C THR A 92 14.07 -1.80 10.66
N THR A 93 13.15 -2.01 11.59
CA THR A 93 13.05 -1.22 12.83
C THR A 93 12.79 -2.15 14.01
N ASP A 94 12.96 -1.64 15.23
CA ASP A 94 12.76 -2.40 16.45
C ASP A 94 11.29 -2.50 16.87
N ALA A 95 10.44 -1.68 16.29
CA ALA A 95 9.02 -1.65 16.61
C ALA A 95 8.25 -1.19 15.39
N GLY A 96 6.98 -1.53 15.34
CA GLY A 96 6.10 -1.02 14.32
C GLY A 96 5.03 -2.02 13.91
N GLU A 97 3.84 -1.50 13.67
CA GLU A 97 2.71 -2.22 13.09
C GLU A 97 1.86 -1.24 12.30
N CYS A 98 1.46 -1.63 11.11
CA CYS A 98 0.48 -0.85 10.36
C CYS A 98 -0.40 -1.76 9.52
N ILE A 99 -1.51 -1.21 9.08
CA ILE A 99 -2.46 -1.90 8.21
C ILE A 99 -2.63 -1.03 6.97
N VAL A 100 -2.38 -1.63 5.80
CA VAL A 100 -2.61 -0.97 4.52
C VAL A 100 -3.95 -1.44 3.98
N VAL A 101 -4.81 -0.50 3.62
CA VAL A 101 -6.12 -0.80 3.05
C VAL A 101 -6.25 -0.07 1.72
N VAL A 102 -6.58 -0.83 0.67
CA VAL A 102 -6.86 -0.30 -0.65
C VAL A 102 -8.31 -0.59 -0.97
N GLN A 103 -9.10 0.46 -1.18
CA GLN A 103 -10.50 0.33 -1.59
C GLN A 103 -10.61 0.61 -3.07
N PHE A 104 -11.45 -0.18 -3.74
CA PHE A 104 -11.63 -0.03 -5.18
C PHE A 104 -13.03 -0.48 -5.60
N VAL A 105 -13.45 -0.02 -6.77
CA VAL A 105 -14.69 -0.46 -7.40
C VAL A 105 -14.37 -0.98 -8.79
N THR A 106 -15.19 -1.90 -9.26
CA THR A 106 -15.06 -2.43 -10.62
C THR A 106 -16.33 -2.10 -11.37
N ASN A 107 -16.26 -2.11 -12.71
CA ASN A 107 -17.44 -1.85 -13.56
C ASN A 107 -18.04 -3.14 -14.13
N HIS A 108 -17.85 -4.23 -13.41
CA HIS A 108 -18.53 -5.49 -13.77
C HIS A 108 -19.30 -6.06 -12.59
#